data_9eca9f973afa54588387705a6056a748
#
_entry.id   9eca9f973afa54588387705a6056a748
#
_cell.length_a   1.000
_cell.length_b   1.000
_cell.length_c   1.000
_cell.angle_alpha   90.00
_cell.angle_beta   90.00
_cell.angle_gamma   90.00
#
_symmetry.space_group_name_H-M   'P 1'
#
loop_
_entity.id
_entity.type
_entity.pdbx_description
1 polymer ?
#
loop_
_entity_poly.entity_id
_entity_poly.type
_entity_poly.pdbx_seq_one_letter_code
_entity_poly.pdbx_strand_id
1 'polypeptide(L)'
;MAGSPMVTRWWGAHTDNYTPGRGGYRVNGIVIHHAVTTDINVIGTVFSQPGRYGSAHYGVGHNEVHQYVDENDTAYHCSNWWGNQNTIGIETVNSYLGGDYPVADDTLETLIRLVADIAKRYNLGRLYINPSEDCPKLSGHRDWQGAATYCPGDYLYARLQYIADRANDINYPPEPAPAPTVEWHDVPETTLRIKDGGTDLVDVTNGNVIKHLDGDFTFVQMTNDDKYVRTQYSKEKGINNGVLYTDLIQPQPDPQPTPEPTPTPDPDPEPTPEPTPEPEPTPDPGDDTPNWFIRFIHALGEFFTNLFTRKEK
;
A
#
# COMPACT_ATOMS: atom_id res chain seq x y z
N MET A 1 18.45 2.16 25.19
CA MET A 1 17.14 1.63 24.78
C MET A 1 17.17 1.53 23.27
N ALA A 2 17.03 0.32 22.75
CA ALA A 2 16.98 0.10 21.32
C ALA A 2 15.50 0.13 20.85
N GLY A 3 15.25 0.85 19.76
CA GLY A 3 13.90 0.99 19.22
C GLY A 3 13.86 1.81 17.95
N SER A 4 12.68 1.83 17.32
CA SER A 4 12.41 2.61 16.12
C SER A 4 12.39 4.12 16.42
N PRO A 5 12.92 4.98 15.53
CA PRO A 5 12.75 6.44 15.65
C PRO A 5 11.28 6.87 15.47
N MET A 6 10.39 6.00 15.05
CA MET A 6 8.96 6.24 14.92
C MET A 6 8.21 6.17 16.25
N VAL A 7 8.85 5.77 17.36
CA VAL A 7 8.21 5.63 18.67
C VAL A 7 7.68 6.98 19.14
N THR A 8 6.37 7.07 19.33
CA THR A 8 5.68 8.24 19.88
C THR A 8 5.57 8.17 21.40
N ARG A 9 5.62 6.94 21.95
CA ARG A 9 5.51 6.70 23.39
C ARG A 9 6.27 5.46 23.81
N TRP A 10 7.11 5.59 24.85
CA TRP A 10 7.60 4.45 25.64
C TRP A 10 6.61 4.14 26.76
N TRP A 11 6.14 2.87 26.82
CA TRP A 11 5.26 2.38 27.88
C TRP A 11 5.73 0.99 28.29
N GLY A 12 6.78 0.93 29.11
CA GLY A 12 7.46 -0.33 29.45
C GLY A 12 6.51 -1.41 30.00
N ALA A 13 6.65 -2.60 29.45
CA ALA A 13 5.99 -3.80 29.96
C ALA A 13 6.51 -4.14 31.36
N HIS A 14 5.68 -4.83 32.20
CA HIS A 14 6.14 -5.35 33.48
C HIS A 14 7.25 -6.39 33.27
N THR A 15 8.19 -6.47 34.21
CA THR A 15 9.36 -7.37 34.10
C THR A 15 9.01 -8.86 34.02
N ASP A 16 7.83 -9.27 34.47
CA ASP A 16 7.34 -10.66 34.30
C ASP A 16 6.99 -10.99 32.85
N ASN A 17 6.86 -10.00 31.99
CA ASN A 17 6.28 -10.13 30.64
C ASN A 17 7.32 -10.16 29.53
N TYR A 18 8.60 -10.09 29.86
CA TYR A 18 9.71 -10.20 28.91
C TYR A 18 10.96 -10.75 29.62
N THR A 19 11.96 -11.15 28.86
CA THR A 19 13.28 -11.55 29.40
C THR A 19 14.34 -10.55 28.92
N PRO A 20 15.20 -10.02 29.82
CA PRO A 20 16.36 -9.25 29.43
C PRO A 20 17.29 -10.04 28.51
N GLY A 21 17.68 -9.41 27.38
CA GLY A 21 18.51 -10.01 26.37
C GLY A 21 17.77 -11.00 25.46
N ARG A 22 18.43 -11.48 24.41
CA ARG A 22 17.91 -12.40 23.41
C ARG A 22 18.57 -13.77 23.44
N GLY A 23 19.22 -14.16 24.54
CA GLY A 23 19.88 -15.46 24.67
C GLY A 23 21.00 -15.72 23.64
N GLY A 24 21.65 -14.67 23.13
CA GLY A 24 22.67 -14.76 22.08
C GLY A 24 22.12 -14.74 20.64
N TYR A 25 20.83 -14.70 20.46
CA TYR A 25 20.21 -14.58 19.14
C TYR A 25 20.09 -13.11 18.70
N ARG A 26 19.94 -12.90 17.38
CA ARG A 26 19.70 -11.60 16.77
C ARG A 26 18.30 -11.58 16.14
N VAL A 27 17.80 -10.40 15.85
CA VAL A 27 16.52 -10.24 15.13
C VAL A 27 16.70 -10.71 13.69
N ASN A 28 15.90 -11.67 13.26
CA ASN A 28 15.89 -12.27 11.94
C ASN A 28 14.52 -12.15 11.25
N GLY A 29 13.47 -11.75 11.97
CA GLY A 29 12.12 -11.63 11.43
C GLY A 29 11.22 -10.71 12.25
N ILE A 30 10.02 -10.50 11.74
CA ILE A 30 8.96 -9.67 12.32
C ILE A 30 7.68 -10.49 12.39
N VAL A 31 6.97 -10.44 13.51
CA VAL A 31 5.69 -11.11 13.71
C VAL A 31 4.58 -10.08 13.90
N ILE A 32 3.58 -10.16 13.06
CA ILE A 32 2.40 -9.27 13.11
C ILE A 32 1.32 -9.92 13.95
N HIS A 33 0.76 -9.11 14.86
CA HIS A 33 -0.37 -9.45 15.71
C HIS A 33 -1.51 -8.44 15.52
N HIS A 34 -2.72 -8.83 15.93
CA HIS A 34 -3.81 -7.90 16.16
C HIS A 34 -4.13 -7.84 17.66
N ALA A 35 -4.28 -6.64 18.17
CA ALA A 35 -4.40 -6.41 19.60
C ALA A 35 -5.79 -6.71 20.17
N VAL A 36 -6.78 -7.02 19.32
CA VAL A 36 -8.19 -7.23 19.69
C VAL A 36 -8.73 -6.03 20.52
N THR A 37 -8.31 -4.84 20.16
CA THR A 37 -8.76 -3.56 20.72
C THR A 37 -8.75 -2.47 19.67
N THR A 38 -9.57 -1.45 19.87
CA THR A 38 -9.57 -0.23 19.03
C THR A 38 -8.77 0.92 19.66
N ASP A 39 -8.19 0.73 20.84
CA ASP A 39 -7.41 1.73 21.57
C ASP A 39 -6.00 1.20 21.87
N ILE A 40 -4.98 1.87 21.33
CA ILE A 40 -3.57 1.51 21.52
C ILE A 40 -3.13 1.57 23.00
N ASN A 41 -3.78 2.40 23.84
CA ASN A 41 -3.46 2.49 25.26
C ASN A 41 -3.83 1.23 26.05
N VAL A 42 -4.80 0.46 25.56
CA VAL A 42 -5.18 -0.82 26.15
C VAL A 42 -4.00 -1.81 26.13
N ILE A 43 -3.22 -1.83 25.04
CA ILE A 43 -2.05 -2.70 24.89
C ILE A 43 -1.04 -2.41 26.02
N GLY A 44 -0.68 -1.15 26.21
CA GLY A 44 0.25 -0.73 27.27
C GLY A 44 -0.27 -1.06 28.67
N THR A 45 -1.57 -0.82 28.92
CA THR A 45 -2.22 -1.17 30.16
C THR A 45 -2.14 -2.66 30.46
N VAL A 46 -2.37 -3.50 29.45
CA VAL A 46 -2.32 -4.97 29.57
C VAL A 46 -0.89 -5.45 29.80
N PHE A 47 0.10 -4.92 29.05
CA PHE A 47 1.49 -5.37 29.19
C PHE A 47 2.18 -4.85 30.45
N SER A 48 1.68 -3.80 31.08
CA SER A 48 2.18 -3.31 32.38
C SER A 48 1.68 -4.13 33.58
N GLN A 49 0.72 -5.04 33.39
CA GLN A 49 0.24 -5.91 34.49
C GLN A 49 1.27 -6.99 34.85
N PRO A 50 1.55 -7.22 36.14
CA PRO A 50 2.41 -8.31 36.57
C PRO A 50 1.77 -9.70 36.28
N GLY A 51 2.61 -10.71 36.08
CA GLY A 51 2.18 -12.11 35.95
C GLY A 51 1.38 -12.44 34.70
N ARG A 52 1.39 -11.58 33.68
CA ARG A 52 0.71 -11.84 32.40
C ARG A 52 1.48 -12.86 31.54
N TYR A 53 2.81 -12.82 31.61
CA TYR A 53 3.72 -13.67 30.80
C TYR A 53 3.48 -13.53 29.30
N GLY A 54 3.16 -12.33 28.86
CA GLY A 54 2.92 -11.99 27.45
C GLY A 54 3.14 -10.51 27.19
N SER A 55 3.79 -10.19 26.07
CA SER A 55 4.06 -8.84 25.61
C SER A 55 4.39 -8.83 24.12
N ALA A 56 4.54 -7.65 23.53
CA ALA A 56 5.17 -7.44 22.23
C ALA A 56 6.18 -6.28 22.33
N HIS A 57 7.04 -6.11 21.33
CA HIS A 57 7.96 -4.98 21.34
C HIS A 57 7.22 -3.67 21.06
N TYR A 58 6.25 -3.69 20.15
CA TYR A 58 5.52 -2.53 19.67
C TYR A 58 4.02 -2.72 19.65
N GLY A 59 3.31 -1.60 19.71
CA GLY A 59 1.92 -1.47 19.31
C GLY A 59 1.77 -0.32 18.32
N VAL A 60 0.85 -0.48 17.37
CA VAL A 60 0.58 0.48 16.30
C VAL A 60 -0.90 0.82 16.26
N GLY A 61 -1.23 2.11 16.15
CA GLY A 61 -2.59 2.59 15.97
C GLY A 61 -2.64 4.07 15.60
N HIS A 62 -3.47 4.45 14.62
CA HIS A 62 -3.80 5.85 14.27
C HIS A 62 -2.60 6.82 14.22
N ASN A 63 -1.56 6.47 13.44
CA ASN A 63 -0.30 7.22 13.34
C ASN A 63 0.57 7.24 14.61
N GLU A 64 0.27 6.41 15.60
CA GLU A 64 1.05 6.25 16.81
C GLU A 64 1.81 4.91 16.81
N VAL A 65 3.01 4.94 17.40
CA VAL A 65 3.83 3.76 17.67
C VAL A 65 4.21 3.78 19.14
N HIS A 66 3.69 2.83 19.90
CA HIS A 66 4.11 2.62 21.29
C HIS A 66 5.15 1.53 21.37
N GLN A 67 6.15 1.67 22.21
CA GLN A 67 7.14 0.61 22.49
C GLN A 67 6.96 0.13 23.93
N TYR A 68 6.95 -1.19 24.10
CA TYR A 68 6.69 -1.87 25.38
C TYR A 68 7.90 -2.66 25.88
N VAL A 69 8.69 -3.23 24.98
CA VAL A 69 9.90 -3.98 25.29
C VAL A 69 11.05 -3.45 24.45
N ASP A 70 12.24 -3.33 25.04
CA ASP A 70 13.47 -2.94 24.32
C ASP A 70 13.77 -3.99 23.23
N GLU A 71 14.19 -3.57 22.06
CA GLU A 71 14.48 -4.51 20.97
C GLU A 71 15.66 -5.45 21.27
N ASN A 72 16.51 -5.14 22.25
CA ASN A 72 17.56 -6.03 22.73
C ASN A 72 17.04 -7.10 23.67
N ASP A 73 15.80 -7.00 24.13
CA ASP A 73 15.17 -7.96 25.06
C ASP A 73 14.22 -8.90 24.32
N THR A 74 13.78 -9.95 24.99
CA THR A 74 12.89 -10.97 24.44
C THR A 74 11.47 -10.71 24.92
N ALA A 75 10.61 -10.17 24.06
CA ALA A 75 9.17 -10.09 24.29
C ALA A 75 8.51 -11.47 24.13
N TYR A 76 7.41 -11.71 24.85
CA TYR A 76 6.70 -13.02 24.82
C TYR A 76 5.47 -12.87 23.94
N HIS A 77 5.60 -13.11 22.60
CA HIS A 77 4.55 -12.78 21.65
C HIS A 77 4.10 -13.92 20.70
N CYS A 78 4.97 -14.86 20.34
CA CYS A 78 4.63 -15.82 19.30
C CYS A 78 4.45 -17.26 19.77
N SER A 79 4.25 -17.48 21.08
CA SER A 79 4.06 -18.82 21.71
C SER A 79 5.22 -19.79 21.45
N ASN A 80 6.33 -19.32 20.93
CA ASN A 80 7.52 -20.08 20.59
C ASN A 80 8.74 -19.35 21.16
N TRP A 81 9.47 -20.02 22.08
CA TRP A 81 10.60 -19.39 22.78
C TRP A 81 11.71 -18.95 21.83
N TRP A 82 12.07 -19.80 20.89
CA TRP A 82 13.07 -19.48 19.89
C TRP A 82 12.60 -18.34 18.97
N GLY A 83 11.32 -18.36 18.57
CA GLY A 83 10.70 -17.28 17.81
C GLY A 83 10.74 -15.94 18.55
N ASN A 84 10.38 -15.92 19.84
CA ASN A 84 10.44 -14.72 20.67
C ASN A 84 11.85 -14.11 20.70
N GLN A 85 12.90 -14.95 20.77
CA GLN A 85 14.29 -14.50 20.77
C GLN A 85 14.79 -13.98 19.41
N ASN A 86 14.19 -14.43 18.32
CA ASN A 86 14.64 -14.15 16.94
C ASN A 86 13.79 -13.10 16.22
N THR A 87 12.70 -12.61 16.79
CA THR A 87 11.79 -11.72 16.11
C THR A 87 11.40 -10.49 16.92
N ILE A 88 10.87 -9.51 16.21
CA ILE A 88 10.18 -8.34 16.76
C ILE A 88 8.68 -8.57 16.61
N GLY A 89 7.93 -8.57 17.71
CA GLY A 89 6.46 -8.63 17.70
C GLY A 89 5.84 -7.25 17.66
N ILE A 90 4.81 -7.09 16.81
CA ILE A 90 4.06 -5.83 16.66
C ILE A 90 2.57 -6.11 16.82
N GLU A 91 1.94 -5.51 17.84
CA GLU A 91 0.49 -5.50 18.02
C GLU A 91 -0.14 -4.38 17.20
N THR A 92 -1.21 -4.66 16.50
CA THR A 92 -1.91 -3.69 15.65
C THR A 92 -3.34 -3.53 16.13
N VAL A 93 -3.77 -2.28 16.41
CA VAL A 93 -5.17 -2.03 16.80
C VAL A 93 -6.12 -2.25 15.65
N ASN A 94 -7.32 -2.72 15.96
CA ASN A 94 -8.37 -2.94 14.99
C ASN A 94 -9.25 -1.68 14.86
N SER A 95 -9.89 -1.46 13.73
CA SER A 95 -10.86 -0.38 13.55
C SER A 95 -12.20 -0.70 14.22
N TYR A 96 -12.56 -1.98 14.31
CA TYR A 96 -13.62 -2.50 15.16
C TYR A 96 -13.35 -3.96 15.54
N LEU A 97 -14.11 -4.50 16.50
CA LEU A 97 -13.93 -5.86 17.00
C LEU A 97 -14.96 -6.80 16.38
N GLY A 98 -14.49 -7.88 15.78
CA GLY A 98 -15.32 -8.90 15.14
C GLY A 98 -15.09 -9.01 13.63
N GLY A 99 -15.79 -9.93 12.98
CA GLY A 99 -15.59 -10.23 11.56
C GLY A 99 -14.16 -10.70 11.29
N ASP A 100 -13.53 -10.12 10.28
CA ASP A 100 -12.13 -10.36 9.91
C ASP A 100 -11.12 -9.51 10.72
N TYR A 101 -11.59 -8.72 11.68
CA TYR A 101 -10.80 -7.81 12.52
C TYR A 101 -10.06 -6.76 11.69
N PRO A 102 -10.76 -5.88 10.97
CA PRO A 102 -10.15 -4.92 10.08
C PRO A 102 -9.31 -3.89 10.82
N VAL A 103 -8.39 -3.28 10.07
CA VAL A 103 -7.46 -2.24 10.53
C VAL A 103 -7.69 -1.00 9.68
N ALA A 104 -7.69 0.17 10.30
CA ALA A 104 -7.82 1.45 9.61
C ALA A 104 -6.60 1.72 8.72
N ASP A 105 -6.80 2.44 7.61
CA ASP A 105 -5.75 2.70 6.61
C ASP A 105 -4.54 3.42 7.20
N ASP A 106 -4.74 4.40 8.08
CA ASP A 106 -3.68 5.14 8.76
C ASP A 106 -2.85 4.25 9.70
N THR A 107 -3.51 3.30 10.36
CA THR A 107 -2.86 2.28 11.20
C THR A 107 -2.07 1.30 10.36
N LEU A 108 -2.65 0.83 9.22
CA LEU A 108 -1.97 -0.07 8.29
C LEU A 108 -0.72 0.58 7.68
N GLU A 109 -0.82 1.84 7.26
CA GLU A 109 0.33 2.59 6.73
C GLU A 109 1.41 2.81 7.79
N THR A 110 1.03 3.06 9.05
CA THR A 110 1.97 3.17 10.16
C THR A 110 2.67 1.85 10.46
N LEU A 111 1.93 0.73 10.40
CA LEU A 111 2.49 -0.62 10.51
C LEU A 111 3.51 -0.89 9.40
N ILE A 112 3.18 -0.59 8.14
CA ILE A 112 4.08 -0.78 6.98
C ILE A 112 5.38 0.00 7.18
N ARG A 113 5.30 1.26 7.59
CA ARG A 113 6.49 2.10 7.83
C ARG A 113 7.35 1.56 8.98
N LEU A 114 6.73 1.07 10.06
CA LEU A 114 7.46 0.46 11.18
C LEU A 114 8.13 -0.85 10.75
N VAL A 115 7.45 -1.69 9.96
CA VAL A 115 8.01 -2.92 9.40
C VAL A 115 9.20 -2.61 8.50
N ALA A 116 9.11 -1.59 7.64
CA ALA A 116 10.22 -1.15 6.78
C ALA A 116 11.42 -0.65 7.61
N ASP A 117 11.19 0.16 8.65
CA ASP A 117 12.23 0.66 9.55
C ASP A 117 12.98 -0.49 10.26
N ILE A 118 12.23 -1.43 10.85
CA ILE A 118 12.82 -2.60 11.52
C ILE A 118 13.64 -3.44 10.52
N ALA A 119 13.06 -3.74 9.35
CA ALA A 119 13.74 -4.53 8.33
C ALA A 119 15.06 -3.89 7.88
N LYS A 120 15.08 -2.56 7.72
CA LYS A 120 16.28 -1.81 7.37
C LYS A 120 17.33 -1.83 8.48
N ARG A 121 16.93 -1.53 9.72
CA ARG A 121 17.87 -1.46 10.87
C ARG A 121 18.52 -2.81 11.18
N TYR A 122 17.75 -3.90 11.03
CA TYR A 122 18.28 -5.25 11.27
C TYR A 122 18.84 -5.95 10.02
N ASN A 123 18.87 -5.23 8.89
CA ASN A 123 19.38 -5.76 7.62
C ASN A 123 18.73 -7.10 7.23
N LEU A 124 17.40 -7.17 7.34
CA LEU A 124 16.64 -8.40 7.05
C LEU A 124 16.59 -8.72 5.54
N GLY A 125 17.03 -7.79 4.68
CA GLY A 125 16.90 -7.90 3.24
C GLY A 125 15.46 -7.62 2.78
N ARG A 126 15.11 -8.07 1.57
CA ARG A 126 13.72 -7.99 1.11
C ARG A 126 12.85 -8.92 1.94
N LEU A 127 11.73 -8.38 2.40
CA LEU A 127 10.72 -9.15 3.13
C LEU A 127 9.91 -10.02 2.16
N TYR A 128 9.53 -11.19 2.60
CA TYR A 128 8.65 -12.12 1.91
C TYR A 128 7.95 -13.03 2.92
N ILE A 129 6.85 -13.65 2.48
CA ILE A 129 6.07 -14.56 3.30
C ILE A 129 6.43 -15.99 2.90
N ASN A 130 6.99 -16.74 3.84
CA ASN A 130 7.26 -18.16 3.66
C ASN A 130 7.01 -18.89 5.00
N PRO A 131 5.78 -19.39 5.24
CA PRO A 131 5.45 -20.07 6.51
C PRO A 131 6.17 -21.41 6.70
N SER A 132 6.88 -21.89 5.69
CA SER A 132 7.68 -23.12 5.76
C SER A 132 9.09 -22.89 6.31
N GLU A 133 9.48 -21.64 6.53
CA GLU A 133 10.78 -21.31 7.14
C GLU A 133 10.69 -21.35 8.65
N ASP A 134 11.78 -21.80 9.30
CA ASP A 134 11.86 -21.79 10.76
C ASP A 134 11.76 -20.37 11.35
N CYS A 135 12.28 -19.34 10.63
CA CYS A 135 12.17 -17.94 10.99
C CYS A 135 11.79 -17.10 9.77
N PRO A 136 10.50 -17.00 9.43
CA PRO A 136 10.03 -16.16 8.34
C PRO A 136 10.42 -14.69 8.55
N LYS A 137 10.78 -14.00 7.46
CA LYS A 137 11.15 -12.57 7.51
C LYS A 137 9.98 -11.68 7.95
N LEU A 138 8.78 -12.03 7.52
CA LEU A 138 7.52 -11.48 7.99
C LEU A 138 6.51 -12.61 8.12
N SER A 139 5.78 -12.64 9.23
CA SER A 139 4.79 -13.69 9.51
C SER A 139 3.67 -13.17 10.39
N GLY A 140 2.57 -13.92 10.46
CA GLY A 140 1.55 -13.78 11.50
C GLY A 140 1.85 -14.67 12.70
N HIS A 141 1.24 -14.37 13.84
CA HIS A 141 1.38 -15.21 15.05
C HIS A 141 0.98 -16.67 14.79
N ARG A 142 -0.09 -16.90 14.00
CA ARG A 142 -0.60 -18.26 13.66
C ARG A 142 0.38 -19.14 12.90
N ASP A 143 1.44 -18.56 12.32
CA ASP A 143 2.43 -19.30 11.53
C ASP A 143 3.48 -20.02 12.41
N TRP A 144 3.50 -19.70 13.70
CA TRP A 144 4.51 -20.22 14.61
C TRP A 144 4.08 -21.53 15.27
N GLN A 145 5.00 -22.50 15.35
CA GLN A 145 4.76 -23.77 16.01
C GLN A 145 4.40 -23.55 17.49
N GLY A 146 3.29 -24.15 17.92
CA GLY A 146 2.74 -24.00 19.26
C GLY A 146 1.70 -22.90 19.41
N ALA A 147 1.49 -22.05 18.38
CA ALA A 147 0.48 -21.02 18.37
C ALA A 147 -0.89 -21.58 17.98
N ALA A 148 -1.76 -21.84 18.96
CA ALA A 148 -3.17 -22.18 18.73
C ALA A 148 -4.01 -20.89 18.69
N THR A 149 -3.89 -20.09 17.62
CA THR A 149 -4.50 -18.75 17.55
C THR A 149 -4.94 -18.38 16.15
N TYR A 150 -5.94 -17.49 16.02
CA TYR A 150 -6.32 -16.81 14.78
C TYR A 150 -5.55 -15.49 14.53
N CYS A 151 -4.73 -15.07 15.51
CA CYS A 151 -3.90 -13.87 15.36
C CYS A 151 -2.99 -14.00 14.12
N PRO A 152 -2.91 -12.94 13.29
CA PRO A 152 -3.34 -11.56 13.48
C PRO A 152 -4.75 -11.20 12.97
N GLY A 153 -5.67 -12.14 12.89
CA GLY A 153 -6.98 -11.97 12.23
C GLY A 153 -6.88 -12.11 10.72
N ASP A 154 -8.01 -12.36 10.07
CA ASP A 154 -7.99 -12.67 8.63
C ASP A 154 -7.67 -11.42 7.79
N TYR A 155 -8.07 -10.24 8.25
CA TYR A 155 -7.75 -8.98 7.56
C TYR A 155 -6.23 -8.76 7.39
N LEU A 156 -5.47 -8.80 8.49
CA LEU A 156 -4.02 -8.61 8.43
C LEU A 156 -3.31 -9.81 7.81
N TYR A 157 -3.77 -11.03 8.10
CA TYR A 157 -3.15 -12.24 7.57
C TYR A 157 -3.18 -12.27 6.03
N ALA A 158 -4.33 -11.94 5.44
CA ALA A 158 -4.46 -11.84 3.98
C ALA A 158 -3.60 -10.71 3.37
N ARG A 159 -3.15 -9.76 4.19
CA ARG A 159 -2.34 -8.60 3.76
C ARG A 159 -0.86 -8.69 4.09
N LEU A 160 -0.39 -9.79 4.68
CA LEU A 160 1.04 -9.92 5.03
C LEU A 160 1.95 -9.71 3.81
N GLN A 161 1.61 -10.30 2.65
CA GLN A 161 2.39 -10.07 1.42
C GLN A 161 2.34 -8.61 0.97
N TYR A 162 1.18 -7.97 1.01
CA TYR A 162 1.05 -6.54 0.71
C TYR A 162 1.90 -5.67 1.65
N ILE A 163 1.92 -5.99 2.95
CA ILE A 163 2.76 -5.28 3.94
C ILE A 163 4.24 -5.48 3.60
N ALA A 164 4.66 -6.70 3.25
CA ALA A 164 6.03 -7.01 2.83
C ALA A 164 6.43 -6.21 1.58
N ASP A 165 5.59 -6.21 0.55
CA ASP A 165 5.84 -5.52 -0.72
C ASP A 165 5.97 -4.01 -0.51
N ARG A 166 5.02 -3.40 0.22
CA ARG A 166 5.06 -1.97 0.53
C ARG A 166 6.27 -1.57 1.38
N ALA A 167 6.64 -2.39 2.38
CA ALA A 167 7.85 -2.17 3.17
C ALA A 167 9.13 -2.30 2.31
N ASN A 168 9.14 -3.23 1.36
CA ASN A 168 10.22 -3.38 0.39
C ASN A 168 10.32 -2.16 -0.54
N ASP A 169 9.21 -1.60 -1.01
CA ASP A 169 9.19 -0.40 -1.86
C ASP A 169 9.77 0.82 -1.13
N ILE A 170 9.53 0.92 0.18
CA ILE A 170 10.13 1.98 1.02
C ILE A 170 11.65 1.80 1.11
N ASN A 171 12.13 0.59 1.33
CA ASN A 171 13.56 0.31 1.56
C ASN A 171 14.37 0.15 0.26
N TYR A 172 13.72 -0.28 -0.79
CA TYR A 172 14.29 -0.59 -2.11
C TYR A 172 13.37 -0.02 -3.20
N PRO A 173 13.21 1.32 -3.26
CA PRO A 173 12.36 1.93 -4.27
C PRO A 173 12.80 1.44 -5.65
N PRO A 174 11.85 1.18 -6.56
CA PRO A 174 12.20 0.84 -7.93
C PRO A 174 13.09 1.93 -8.49
N GLU A 175 14.09 1.53 -9.26
CA GLU A 175 14.91 2.50 -10.00
C GLU A 175 13.95 3.37 -10.84
N PRO A 176 14.09 4.70 -10.79
CA PRO A 176 13.23 5.57 -11.59
C PRO A 176 13.27 5.09 -13.03
N ALA A 177 12.11 4.88 -13.62
CA ALA A 177 12.03 4.50 -15.02
C ALA A 177 12.96 5.42 -15.84
N PRO A 178 13.76 4.87 -16.77
CA PRO A 178 14.58 5.72 -17.63
C PRO A 178 13.68 6.82 -18.22
N ALA A 179 14.16 8.05 -18.18
CA ALA A 179 13.41 9.17 -18.70
C ALA A 179 12.88 8.80 -20.09
N PRO A 180 11.61 9.08 -20.40
CA PRO A 180 11.05 8.70 -21.68
C PRO A 180 11.93 9.25 -22.79
N THR A 181 12.40 8.33 -23.64
CA THR A 181 13.22 8.70 -24.79
C THR A 181 12.29 9.40 -25.79
N VAL A 182 12.50 10.69 -25.98
CA VAL A 182 11.73 11.44 -26.98
C VAL A 182 12.35 11.18 -28.35
N GLU A 183 11.62 10.49 -29.19
CA GLU A 183 12.04 10.24 -30.57
C GLU A 183 11.53 11.35 -31.47
N TRP A 184 12.42 11.89 -32.29
CA TRP A 184 12.16 12.97 -33.22
C TRP A 184 12.44 12.51 -34.65
N HIS A 185 11.56 12.87 -35.60
CA HIS A 185 11.82 12.72 -37.03
C HIS A 185 11.94 14.07 -37.71
N ASP A 186 12.72 14.11 -38.79
CA ASP A 186 12.91 15.32 -39.60
C ASP A 186 11.66 15.62 -40.40
N VAL A 187 11.27 16.87 -40.41
CA VAL A 187 10.22 17.42 -41.26
C VAL A 187 10.78 18.59 -42.10
N PRO A 188 10.19 18.93 -43.23
CA PRO A 188 10.59 20.15 -43.96
C PRO A 188 10.56 21.36 -43.03
N GLU A 189 11.58 22.22 -43.14
CA GLU A 189 11.59 23.46 -42.37
C GLU A 189 10.27 24.25 -42.62
N THR A 190 9.55 24.46 -41.54
CA THR A 190 8.20 25.03 -41.59
C THR A 190 8.07 26.14 -40.56
N THR A 191 7.56 27.27 -40.97
CA THR A 191 7.22 28.39 -40.09
C THR A 191 5.72 28.53 -39.99
N LEU A 192 5.19 28.41 -38.77
CA LEU A 192 3.78 28.62 -38.49
C LEU A 192 3.62 29.70 -37.41
N ARG A 193 2.51 30.44 -37.47
CA ARG A 193 2.18 31.41 -36.43
C ARG A 193 1.63 30.68 -35.20
N ILE A 194 2.08 31.12 -34.03
CA ILE A 194 1.52 30.68 -32.74
C ILE A 194 0.12 31.27 -32.60
N LYS A 195 -0.83 30.48 -32.09
CA LYS A 195 -2.20 30.91 -31.80
C LYS A 195 -2.23 32.08 -30.82
N ASP A 196 -3.30 32.85 -30.84
CA ASP A 196 -3.51 33.94 -29.89
C ASP A 196 -3.49 33.41 -28.47
N GLY A 197 -2.71 34.05 -27.58
CA GLY A 197 -2.46 33.60 -26.23
C GLY A 197 -1.11 32.93 -26.03
N GLY A 198 -0.34 32.74 -27.10
CA GLY A 198 1.01 32.17 -27.02
C GLY A 198 1.05 30.64 -26.86
N THR A 199 2.26 30.09 -26.69
CA THR A 199 2.53 28.69 -26.36
C THR A 199 3.74 28.60 -25.44
N ASP A 200 3.84 27.50 -24.71
CA ASP A 200 4.99 27.22 -23.86
C ASP A 200 6.01 26.36 -24.58
N LEU A 201 7.26 26.82 -24.61
CA LEU A 201 8.40 25.97 -24.91
C LEU A 201 8.67 25.12 -23.69
N VAL A 202 8.57 23.81 -23.83
CA VAL A 202 8.74 22.86 -22.74
C VAL A 202 9.89 21.89 -22.98
N ASP A 203 10.48 21.38 -21.92
CA ASP A 203 11.27 20.17 -21.99
C ASP A 203 10.29 18.98 -22.15
N VAL A 204 10.26 18.38 -23.34
CA VAL A 204 9.31 17.32 -23.70
C VAL A 204 9.50 16.05 -22.87
N THR A 205 10.68 15.85 -22.24
CA THR A 205 10.96 14.69 -21.41
C THR A 205 10.26 14.70 -20.05
N ASN A 206 10.00 15.90 -19.51
CA ASN A 206 9.45 16.06 -18.15
C ASN A 206 8.32 17.09 -18.05
N GLY A 207 7.99 17.80 -19.14
CA GLY A 207 6.92 18.80 -19.21
C GLY A 207 7.24 20.15 -18.56
N ASN A 208 8.47 20.38 -18.11
CA ASN A 208 8.85 21.64 -17.49
C ASN A 208 8.83 22.79 -18.49
N VAL A 209 8.12 23.85 -18.14
CA VAL A 209 8.07 25.08 -18.96
C VAL A 209 9.41 25.81 -18.87
N ILE A 210 9.99 26.10 -20.05
CA ILE A 210 11.25 26.81 -20.18
C ILE A 210 10.99 28.29 -20.43
N LYS A 211 10.06 28.59 -21.34
CA LYS A 211 9.76 29.94 -21.75
C LYS A 211 8.41 30.00 -22.44
N HIS A 212 7.67 31.08 -22.26
CA HIS A 212 6.49 31.41 -23.05
C HIS A 212 6.88 32.10 -24.35
N LEU A 213 6.24 31.72 -25.45
CA LEU A 213 6.53 32.21 -26.82
C LEU A 213 5.28 32.76 -27.50
N ASP A 214 5.50 33.81 -28.28
CA ASP A 214 4.51 34.43 -29.15
C ASP A 214 5.09 34.63 -30.56
N GLY A 215 4.24 34.87 -31.55
CA GLY A 215 4.66 35.21 -32.91
C GLY A 215 4.81 33.99 -33.82
N ASP A 216 5.87 33.97 -34.63
CA ASP A 216 6.11 32.88 -35.57
C ASP A 216 7.11 31.87 -34.99
N PHE A 217 6.86 30.59 -35.21
CA PHE A 217 7.72 29.51 -34.79
C PHE A 217 8.16 28.67 -35.97
N THR A 218 9.50 28.58 -36.15
CA THR A 218 10.11 27.78 -37.22
C THR A 218 10.64 26.46 -36.61
N PHE A 219 10.23 25.34 -37.17
CA PHE A 219 10.63 24.02 -36.73
C PHE A 219 11.12 23.14 -37.87
N VAL A 220 11.92 22.14 -37.54
CA VAL A 220 12.57 21.20 -38.48
C VAL A 220 12.42 19.75 -38.07
N GLN A 221 11.90 19.50 -36.86
CA GLN A 221 11.62 18.17 -36.38
C GLN A 221 10.31 18.12 -35.60
N MET A 222 9.68 16.96 -35.64
CA MET A 222 8.45 16.61 -34.93
C MET A 222 8.65 15.33 -34.13
N THR A 223 7.96 15.21 -33.00
CA THR A 223 7.96 13.93 -32.25
C THR A 223 7.20 12.86 -33.05
N ASN A 224 7.54 11.57 -32.83
CA ASN A 224 6.90 10.46 -33.56
C ASN A 224 5.39 10.32 -33.30
N ASP A 225 4.87 10.95 -32.25
CA ASP A 225 3.43 11.05 -31.94
C ASP A 225 2.78 12.34 -32.50
N ASP A 226 3.49 13.08 -33.32
CA ASP A 226 3.08 14.36 -33.95
C ASP A 226 2.63 15.45 -32.95
N LYS A 227 3.01 15.32 -31.69
CA LYS A 227 2.54 16.19 -30.60
C LYS A 227 3.38 17.46 -30.43
N TYR A 228 4.71 17.34 -30.52
CA TYR A 228 5.62 18.43 -30.31
C TYR A 228 6.49 18.69 -31.55
N VAL A 229 6.87 19.93 -31.72
CA VAL A 229 7.81 20.36 -32.77
C VAL A 229 8.97 21.13 -32.17
N ARG A 230 10.18 21.00 -32.76
CA ARG A 230 11.38 21.70 -32.27
C ARG A 230 12.17 22.38 -33.36
N THR A 231 12.92 23.41 -32.93
CA THR A 231 13.77 24.24 -33.82
C THR A 231 15.04 23.50 -34.23
N GLN A 232 15.70 23.99 -35.28
CA GLN A 232 17.04 23.61 -35.71
C GLN A 232 18.06 23.71 -34.56
N TYR A 233 17.98 24.74 -33.72
CA TYR A 233 18.84 24.92 -32.57
C TYR A 233 18.69 23.77 -31.57
N SER A 234 17.45 23.38 -31.22
CA SER A 234 17.21 22.25 -30.29
C SER A 234 17.71 20.92 -30.85
N LYS A 235 17.54 20.71 -32.18
CA LYS A 235 18.07 19.55 -32.90
C LYS A 235 19.60 19.46 -32.78
N GLU A 236 20.30 20.55 -33.16
CA GLU A 236 21.77 20.60 -33.16
C GLU A 236 22.39 20.45 -31.77
N LYS A 237 21.71 20.92 -30.73
CA LYS A 237 22.15 20.83 -29.34
C LYS A 237 21.75 19.51 -28.69
N GLY A 238 20.96 18.66 -29.34
CA GLY A 238 20.47 17.39 -28.78
C GLY A 238 19.55 17.57 -27.58
N ILE A 239 18.86 18.75 -27.47
CA ILE A 239 17.97 19.03 -26.36
C ILE A 239 16.52 18.80 -26.78
N ASN A 240 15.69 18.31 -25.83
CA ASN A 240 14.31 17.93 -26.10
C ASN A 240 13.31 19.07 -25.83
N ASN A 241 13.69 20.30 -26.22
CA ASN A 241 12.80 21.44 -26.09
C ASN A 241 11.87 21.54 -27.30
N GLY A 242 10.58 21.60 -27.06
CA GLY A 242 9.56 21.68 -28.10
C GLY A 242 8.33 22.47 -27.67
N VAL A 243 7.56 22.88 -28.66
CA VAL A 243 6.23 23.45 -28.46
C VAL A 243 5.16 22.50 -28.96
N LEU A 244 3.94 22.59 -28.41
CA LEU A 244 2.80 21.80 -28.90
C LEU A 244 2.47 22.17 -30.33
N TYR A 245 2.46 21.18 -31.24
CA TYR A 245 2.10 21.40 -32.63
C TYR A 245 0.67 21.94 -32.78
N THR A 246 -0.23 21.54 -31.88
CA THR A 246 -1.62 22.04 -31.84
C THR A 246 -1.75 23.51 -31.46
N ASP A 247 -0.72 24.13 -30.87
CA ASP A 247 -0.73 25.55 -30.54
C ASP A 247 -0.32 26.44 -31.73
N LEU A 248 0.08 25.83 -32.84
CA LEU A 248 0.39 26.51 -34.09
C LEU A 248 -0.85 26.56 -34.99
N ILE A 249 -0.98 27.62 -35.77
CA ILE A 249 -2.06 27.79 -36.76
C ILE A 249 -1.75 26.88 -37.94
N GLN A 250 -2.50 25.79 -38.07
CA GLN A 250 -2.33 24.84 -39.15
C GLN A 250 -2.85 25.44 -40.48
N PRO A 251 -2.18 25.18 -41.61
CA PRO A 251 -2.74 25.50 -42.91
C PRO A 251 -4.09 24.78 -43.06
N GLN A 252 -5.12 25.51 -43.43
CA GLN A 252 -6.40 24.90 -43.76
C GLN A 252 -6.20 23.90 -44.90
N PRO A 253 -6.69 22.67 -44.79
CA PRO A 253 -6.71 21.80 -45.95
C PRO A 253 -7.54 22.43 -47.05
N ASP A 254 -7.05 22.35 -48.30
CA ASP A 254 -7.82 22.77 -49.47
C ASP A 254 -9.23 22.19 -49.40
N PRO A 255 -10.27 23.00 -49.68
CA PRO A 255 -11.63 22.51 -49.62
C PRO A 255 -11.80 21.31 -50.56
N GLN A 256 -12.05 20.17 -49.96
CA GLN A 256 -12.35 18.96 -50.70
C GLN A 256 -13.57 19.21 -51.57
N PRO A 257 -13.57 18.86 -52.86
CA PRO A 257 -14.75 19.02 -53.69
C PRO A 257 -15.95 18.36 -53.04
N THR A 258 -17.00 19.11 -52.87
CA THR A 258 -18.25 18.66 -52.27
C THR A 258 -18.73 17.38 -52.97
N PRO A 259 -18.92 16.26 -52.31
CA PRO A 259 -19.47 15.08 -52.95
C PRO A 259 -20.88 15.37 -53.42
N GLU A 260 -21.21 14.94 -54.61
CA GLU A 260 -22.54 15.00 -55.21
C GLU A 260 -23.55 14.32 -54.28
N PRO A 261 -24.75 14.87 -54.06
CA PRO A 261 -25.69 14.31 -53.11
C PRO A 261 -26.11 12.88 -53.52
N THR A 262 -25.82 11.93 -52.69
CA THR A 262 -26.29 10.55 -52.81
C THR A 262 -27.82 10.52 -52.68
N PRO A 263 -28.57 9.83 -53.54
CA PRO A 263 -30.01 9.73 -53.40
C PRO A 263 -30.39 9.06 -52.08
N THR A 264 -31.37 9.67 -51.41
CA THR A 264 -31.91 9.22 -50.15
C THR A 264 -32.52 7.81 -50.27
N PRO A 265 -32.14 6.84 -49.48
CA PRO A 265 -32.84 5.56 -49.46
C PRO A 265 -34.21 5.71 -48.83
N ASP A 266 -35.16 4.92 -49.33
CA ASP A 266 -36.54 4.78 -48.84
C ASP A 266 -36.59 4.33 -47.37
N PRO A 267 -37.51 4.79 -46.53
CA PRO A 267 -37.54 4.44 -45.13
C PRO A 267 -37.96 2.98 -44.93
N ASP A 268 -37.11 2.25 -44.15
CA ASP A 268 -37.36 0.90 -43.70
C ASP A 268 -38.56 0.84 -42.72
N PRO A 269 -39.36 -0.22 -42.72
CA PRO A 269 -40.53 -0.33 -41.85
C PRO A 269 -40.12 -0.50 -40.38
N GLU A 270 -40.91 0.13 -39.50
CA GLU A 270 -40.81 0.17 -38.05
C GLU A 270 -40.73 -1.24 -37.41
N PRO A 271 -39.81 -1.53 -36.48
CA PRO A 271 -39.75 -2.82 -35.80
C PRO A 271 -40.84 -2.97 -34.75
N THR A 272 -41.45 -4.15 -34.75
CA THR A 272 -42.46 -4.60 -33.79
C THR A 272 -41.87 -4.69 -32.37
N PRO A 273 -42.54 -4.24 -31.31
CA PRO A 273 -42.02 -4.28 -29.94
C PRO A 273 -41.96 -5.71 -29.37
N GLU A 274 -40.80 -6.04 -28.76
CA GLU A 274 -40.58 -7.29 -28.00
C GLU A 274 -41.35 -7.28 -26.68
N PRO A 275 -41.80 -8.46 -26.18
CA PRO A 275 -42.52 -8.55 -24.90
C PRO A 275 -41.62 -8.38 -23.70
N THR A 276 -42.12 -7.66 -22.70
CA THR A 276 -41.50 -7.40 -21.40
C THR A 276 -41.28 -8.69 -20.60
N PRO A 277 -40.09 -8.96 -20.02
CA PRO A 277 -39.90 -10.11 -19.15
C PRO A 277 -40.57 -9.93 -17.78
N GLU A 278 -41.11 -11.04 -17.28
CA GLU A 278 -41.75 -11.20 -15.98
C GLU A 278 -40.73 -11.12 -14.84
N PRO A 279 -41.06 -10.54 -13.66
CA PRO A 279 -40.07 -10.39 -12.57
C PRO A 279 -39.80 -11.71 -11.83
N GLU A 280 -38.48 -11.98 -11.57
CA GLU A 280 -38.04 -13.10 -10.75
C GLU A 280 -38.45 -12.95 -9.26
N PRO A 281 -38.71 -14.06 -8.56
CA PRO A 281 -39.10 -14.05 -7.16
C PRO A 281 -37.95 -13.71 -6.21
N THR A 282 -38.24 -12.88 -5.22
CA THR A 282 -37.32 -12.51 -4.12
C THR A 282 -37.04 -13.72 -3.22
N PRO A 283 -35.80 -13.94 -2.76
CA PRO A 283 -35.48 -14.98 -1.80
C PRO A 283 -35.88 -14.59 -0.37
N ASP A 284 -36.40 -15.57 0.36
CA ASP A 284 -36.79 -15.56 1.77
C ASP A 284 -35.57 -15.38 2.69
N PRO A 285 -35.60 -14.55 3.75
CA PRO A 285 -34.53 -14.42 4.70
C PRO A 285 -34.54 -15.55 5.74
N GLY A 286 -33.85 -16.65 5.45
CA GLY A 286 -33.54 -17.71 6.42
C GLY A 286 -32.35 -17.34 7.30
N ASP A 287 -32.63 -17.33 8.59
CA ASP A 287 -31.67 -17.20 9.70
C ASP A 287 -30.64 -18.36 9.71
N ASP A 288 -29.40 -18.08 9.28
CA ASP A 288 -28.28 -18.98 9.46
C ASP A 288 -27.09 -18.23 10.10
N THR A 289 -27.18 -18.01 11.40
CA THR A 289 -26.00 -17.71 12.20
C THR A 289 -25.17 -19.00 12.39
N PRO A 290 -23.94 -19.06 11.88
CA PRO A 290 -23.12 -20.27 12.00
C PRO A 290 -22.75 -20.55 13.45
N ASN A 291 -23.06 -21.75 13.90
CA ASN A 291 -22.86 -22.28 15.26
C ASN A 291 -21.40 -22.25 15.78
N TRP A 292 -20.42 -21.90 14.93
CA TRP A 292 -19.02 -21.73 15.30
C TRP A 292 -18.74 -20.41 16.04
N PHE A 293 -19.55 -19.37 15.78
CA PHE A 293 -19.42 -18.04 16.39
C PHE A 293 -19.71 -18.09 17.91
N ILE A 294 -20.69 -18.88 18.31
CA ILE A 294 -21.04 -19.09 19.73
C ILE A 294 -19.94 -19.87 20.44
N ARG A 295 -19.30 -20.83 19.78
CA ARG A 295 -18.18 -21.60 20.35
C ARG A 295 -16.91 -20.74 20.51
N PHE A 296 -16.68 -19.76 19.64
CA PHE A 296 -15.52 -18.86 19.71
C PHE A 296 -15.66 -17.87 20.88
N ILE A 297 -16.85 -17.30 21.08
CA ILE A 297 -17.14 -16.44 22.25
C ILE A 297 -16.98 -17.21 23.55
N HIS A 298 -17.42 -18.48 23.60
CA HIS A 298 -17.22 -19.35 24.77
C HIS A 298 -15.75 -19.68 25.03
N ALA A 299 -14.95 -19.93 24.00
CA ALA A 299 -13.53 -20.21 24.14
C ALA A 299 -12.74 -18.98 24.61
N LEU A 300 -13.10 -17.78 24.16
CA LEU A 300 -12.54 -16.52 24.66
C LEU A 300 -13.03 -16.23 26.10
N GLY A 301 -14.29 -16.48 26.40
CA GLY A 301 -14.85 -16.34 27.73
C GLY A 301 -14.20 -17.29 28.75
N GLU A 302 -13.97 -18.56 28.39
CA GLU A 302 -13.29 -19.53 29.23
C GLU A 302 -11.79 -19.21 29.38
N PHE A 303 -11.14 -18.66 28.36
CA PHE A 303 -9.76 -18.19 28.45
C PHE A 303 -9.62 -17.03 29.44
N PHE A 304 -10.56 -16.07 29.41
CA PHE A 304 -10.60 -14.96 30.36
C PHE A 304 -11.06 -15.38 31.76
N THR A 305 -12.02 -16.31 31.88
CA THR A 305 -12.54 -16.78 33.18
C THR A 305 -11.51 -17.63 33.89
N ASN A 306 -10.78 -18.50 33.19
CA ASN A 306 -9.70 -19.31 33.78
C ASN A 306 -8.47 -18.49 34.20
N LEU A 307 -8.30 -17.28 33.60
CA LEU A 307 -7.24 -16.35 34.03
C LEU A 307 -7.56 -15.68 35.37
N PHE A 308 -8.86 -15.51 35.70
CA PHE A 308 -9.30 -14.84 36.92
C PHE A 308 -9.63 -15.80 38.07
N THR A 309 -9.89 -17.10 37.82
CA THR A 309 -10.26 -18.06 38.88
C THR A 309 -9.11 -18.89 39.44
N ARG A 310 -7.86 -18.71 39.01
CA ARG A 310 -6.68 -19.42 39.51
C ARG A 310 -6.02 -18.77 40.71
N LYS A 311 -6.73 -17.92 41.46
CA LYS A 311 -6.24 -17.24 42.68
C LYS A 311 -6.89 -17.71 43.97
N GLU A 312 -7.44 -18.94 44.04
CA GLU A 312 -7.80 -19.53 45.31
C GLU A 312 -7.52 -21.05 45.27
N LYS A 313 -6.26 -21.43 45.53
CA LYS A 313 -5.84 -22.61 46.30
C LYS A 313 -4.34 -22.60 46.51
#